data_d743780d014d546b200165a2bbdfd757
#
_entry.id   d743780d014d546b200165a2bbdfd757
#
_cell.length_a   1.000
_cell.length_b   1.000
_cell.length_c   1.000
_cell.angle_alpha   90.00
_cell.angle_beta   90.00
_cell.angle_gamma   90.00
#
_symmetry.space_group_name_H-M   'P 1'
#
loop_
_entity.id
_entity.type
_entity.pdbx_description
1 polymer ?
#
loop_
_entity_poly.entity_id
_entity_poly.type
_entity_poly.pdbx_seq_one_letter_code
_entity_poly.pdbx_strand_id
1 'polypeptide(L)'
;MAATDDLSPQRFYHGAKADLKPGDLIEPGYPLTITKGDQTTRFVYLTSTPDAAAWEAELAPGEGPGRIYRVEPSGPIEDDPDLANKKYPGPMKSYRSRDPLRVTGECTDPQGHPLRFYHGTKADLKPGDPIKPGHSPNFGEQDRVTNYVYLTGTLDAATWGAELALGEGRGRIYLVEPTGPIMDDPNLTDKKYPGNPTKSYRSREPLRVTGEVADWQGHSPEALKAMKDNIERLLGQLGDEAIDD
;
A
#
# COMPACT_ATOMS: atom_id res chain seq x y z
N MET A 1 -20.02 -16.42 33.84
CA MET A 1 -20.12 -15.28 32.91
C MET A 1 -19.86 -15.84 31.54
N ALA A 2 -20.87 -15.99 30.71
CA ALA A 2 -20.76 -16.49 29.35
C ALA A 2 -20.16 -15.41 28.47
N ALA A 3 -19.14 -15.76 27.70
CA ALA A 3 -18.63 -14.92 26.63
C ALA A 3 -19.78 -14.71 25.63
N THR A 4 -20.14 -13.47 25.39
CA THR A 4 -21.03 -13.11 24.29
C THR A 4 -20.25 -13.38 23.01
N ASP A 5 -20.63 -14.48 22.33
CA ASP A 5 -20.24 -14.71 20.94
C ASP A 5 -20.66 -13.45 20.15
N ASP A 6 -19.66 -12.79 19.59
CA ASP A 6 -19.87 -11.69 18.65
C ASP A 6 -20.43 -12.29 17.35
N LEU A 7 -21.76 -12.26 17.22
CA LEU A 7 -22.50 -12.76 16.05
C LEU A 7 -22.38 -11.83 14.83
N SER A 8 -21.38 -10.99 14.76
CA SER A 8 -21.08 -10.25 13.54
C SER A 8 -20.71 -11.23 12.42
N PRO A 9 -21.34 -11.15 11.24
CA PRO A 9 -21.02 -12.05 10.15
C PRO A 9 -19.53 -11.93 9.81
N GLN A 10 -18.86 -13.07 9.69
CA GLN A 10 -17.44 -13.13 9.35
C GLN A 10 -17.21 -12.37 8.03
N ARG A 11 -16.36 -11.34 8.08
CA ARG A 11 -16.03 -10.55 6.90
C ARG A 11 -14.83 -11.15 6.21
N PHE A 12 -14.87 -11.15 4.88
CA PHE A 12 -13.75 -11.58 4.06
C PHE A 12 -13.24 -10.47 3.17
N TYR A 13 -11.97 -10.57 2.85
CA TYR A 13 -11.22 -9.60 2.08
C TYR A 13 -10.41 -10.29 0.99
N HIS A 14 -10.16 -9.58 -0.10
CA HIS A 14 -9.30 -10.00 -1.20
C HIS A 14 -8.44 -8.83 -1.65
N GLY A 15 -7.17 -9.07 -1.91
CA GLY A 15 -6.21 -8.09 -2.40
C GLY A 15 -5.99 -8.22 -3.90
N ALA A 16 -6.14 -7.13 -4.65
CA ALA A 16 -5.91 -7.11 -6.10
C ALA A 16 -5.37 -5.75 -6.56
N LYS A 17 -4.79 -5.68 -7.77
CA LYS A 17 -4.48 -4.43 -8.47
C LYS A 17 -5.56 -4.01 -9.47
N ALA A 18 -6.49 -4.89 -9.77
CA ALA A 18 -7.61 -4.58 -10.65
C ALA A 18 -8.58 -3.57 -10.01
N ASP A 19 -9.12 -2.65 -10.80
CA ASP A 19 -10.15 -1.70 -10.37
C ASP A 19 -11.54 -2.37 -10.47
N LEU A 20 -11.94 -3.04 -9.38
CA LEU A 20 -13.18 -3.79 -9.29
C LEU A 20 -14.30 -2.94 -8.66
N LYS A 21 -15.52 -3.20 -9.10
CA LYS A 21 -16.73 -2.51 -8.62
C LYS A 21 -17.61 -3.46 -7.81
N PRO A 22 -18.45 -2.95 -6.90
CA PRO A 22 -19.46 -3.79 -6.23
C PRO A 22 -20.32 -4.54 -7.25
N GLY A 23 -20.41 -5.84 -7.07
CA GLY A 23 -21.10 -6.77 -7.96
C GLY A 23 -20.19 -7.54 -8.92
N ASP A 24 -18.94 -7.09 -9.14
CA ASP A 24 -17.98 -7.83 -9.94
C ASP A 24 -17.67 -9.18 -9.31
N LEU A 25 -17.32 -10.14 -10.15
CA LEU A 25 -16.91 -11.49 -9.74
C LEU A 25 -15.41 -11.65 -9.93
N ILE A 26 -14.74 -12.16 -8.91
CA ILE A 26 -13.34 -12.57 -8.97
C ILE A 26 -13.34 -14.07 -9.19
N GLU A 27 -13.03 -14.47 -10.40
CA GLU A 27 -13.06 -15.88 -10.83
C GLU A 27 -11.80 -16.62 -10.34
N PRO A 28 -11.91 -17.94 -10.04
CA PRO A 28 -10.74 -18.80 -9.90
C PRO A 28 -9.91 -18.79 -11.19
N GLY A 29 -8.58 -18.99 -11.06
CA GLY A 29 -7.72 -19.11 -12.24
C GLY A 29 -6.74 -17.96 -12.44
N TYR A 30 -6.61 -17.04 -11.49
CA TYR A 30 -5.57 -16.03 -11.53
C TYR A 30 -4.18 -16.66 -11.33
N PRO A 31 -3.14 -16.17 -12.05
CA PRO A 31 -1.79 -16.63 -11.84
C PRO A 31 -1.32 -16.31 -10.41
N LEU A 32 -0.79 -17.33 -9.72
CA LEU A 32 -0.17 -17.13 -8.40
C LEU A 32 1.18 -16.42 -8.57
N THR A 33 1.32 -15.26 -7.95
CA THR A 33 2.55 -14.46 -7.95
C THR A 33 3.72 -15.15 -7.22
N ILE A 34 3.44 -16.12 -6.35
CA ILE A 34 4.43 -16.73 -5.45
C ILE A 34 5.06 -18.01 -6.03
N THR A 35 4.52 -18.59 -7.08
CA THR A 35 5.10 -19.77 -7.71
C THR A 35 5.77 -19.42 -9.03
N LYS A 36 7.06 -19.78 -9.16
CA LYS A 36 7.77 -19.75 -10.45
C LYS A 36 7.14 -20.74 -11.41
N GLY A 37 6.27 -20.27 -12.30
CA GLY A 37 5.66 -21.07 -13.34
C GLY A 37 4.25 -20.58 -13.68
N ASP A 38 3.89 -20.75 -14.94
CA ASP A 38 2.60 -20.41 -15.53
C ASP A 38 1.47 -21.36 -15.04
N GLN A 39 1.34 -21.51 -13.72
CA GLN A 39 0.30 -22.33 -13.12
C GLN A 39 -0.88 -21.47 -12.72
N THR A 40 -1.90 -21.48 -13.55
CA THR A 40 -3.23 -20.99 -13.15
C THR A 40 -3.79 -21.87 -12.02
N THR A 41 -4.15 -21.25 -10.91
CA THR A 41 -4.79 -21.99 -9.82
C THR A 41 -6.27 -22.21 -10.11
N ARG A 42 -6.79 -23.35 -9.62
CA ARG A 42 -8.23 -23.65 -9.67
C ARG A 42 -9.00 -23.00 -8.51
N PHE A 43 -8.36 -22.10 -7.82
CA PHE A 43 -8.90 -21.44 -6.63
C PHE A 43 -8.79 -19.92 -6.74
N VAL A 44 -9.67 -19.25 -6.06
CA VAL A 44 -9.55 -17.85 -5.69
C VAL A 44 -9.33 -17.77 -4.18
N TYR A 45 -8.52 -16.81 -3.74
CA TYR A 45 -8.08 -16.69 -2.35
C TYR A 45 -8.80 -15.55 -1.66
N LEU A 46 -9.03 -15.69 -0.35
CA LEU A 46 -9.65 -14.69 0.50
C LEU A 46 -9.13 -14.81 1.92
N THR A 47 -9.19 -13.74 2.67
CA THR A 47 -8.71 -13.71 4.05
C THR A 47 -9.73 -13.06 4.98
N SER A 48 -9.65 -13.36 6.27
CA SER A 48 -10.49 -12.69 7.28
C SER A 48 -9.91 -11.40 7.83
N THR A 49 -8.71 -10.98 7.38
CA THR A 49 -8.08 -9.77 7.86
C THR A 49 -7.71 -8.82 6.72
N PRO A 50 -7.97 -7.51 6.86
CA PRO A 50 -7.57 -6.51 5.87
C PRO A 50 -6.04 -6.49 5.65
N ASP A 51 -5.26 -6.78 6.70
CA ASP A 51 -3.81 -6.81 6.65
C ASP A 51 -3.28 -7.89 5.72
N ALA A 52 -3.83 -9.09 5.78
CA ALA A 52 -3.44 -10.16 4.85
C ALA A 52 -3.85 -9.81 3.41
N ALA A 53 -5.04 -9.22 3.22
CA ALA A 53 -5.47 -8.75 1.90
C ALA A 53 -4.58 -7.61 1.36
N ALA A 54 -4.02 -6.76 2.22
CA ALA A 54 -3.07 -5.74 1.80
C ALA A 54 -1.78 -6.37 1.24
N TRP A 55 -1.26 -7.40 1.90
CA TRP A 55 -0.13 -8.17 1.37
C TRP A 55 -0.44 -8.83 0.03
N GLU A 56 -1.62 -9.40 -0.09
CA GLU A 56 -2.10 -10.00 -1.34
C GLU A 56 -2.17 -8.96 -2.47
N ALA A 57 -2.70 -7.78 -2.17
CA ALA A 57 -2.82 -6.67 -3.11
C ALA A 57 -1.45 -6.19 -3.63
N GLU A 58 -0.46 -6.08 -2.75
CA GLU A 58 0.90 -5.66 -3.13
C GLU A 58 1.59 -6.69 -4.04
N LEU A 59 1.37 -7.98 -3.76
CA LEU A 59 1.94 -9.08 -4.54
C LEU A 59 1.13 -9.43 -5.80
N ALA A 60 -0.08 -8.89 -5.95
CA ALA A 60 -0.94 -9.19 -7.08
C ALA A 60 -0.30 -8.79 -8.41
N PRO A 61 -0.47 -9.59 -9.48
CA PRO A 61 -0.01 -9.24 -10.82
C PRO A 61 -0.80 -8.05 -11.37
N GLY A 62 -0.17 -7.25 -12.22
CA GLY A 62 -0.79 -6.10 -12.86
C GLY A 62 -0.11 -4.79 -12.52
N GLU A 63 -0.48 -3.75 -13.24
CA GLU A 63 -0.02 -2.38 -13.02
C GLU A 63 -1.04 -1.63 -12.15
N GLY A 64 -0.58 -0.67 -11.37
CA GLY A 64 -1.41 0.15 -10.51
C GLY A 64 -1.29 -0.19 -9.02
N PRO A 65 -1.97 0.58 -8.18
CA PRO A 65 -1.91 0.42 -6.72
C PRO A 65 -2.63 -0.86 -6.28
N GLY A 66 -2.11 -1.49 -5.24
CA GLY A 66 -2.81 -2.55 -4.53
C GLY A 66 -4.10 -2.02 -3.89
N ARG A 67 -5.18 -2.77 -4.03
CA ARG A 67 -6.51 -2.46 -3.51
C ARG A 67 -7.03 -3.60 -2.66
N ILE A 68 -7.77 -3.30 -1.63
CA ILE A 68 -8.39 -4.27 -0.74
C ILE A 68 -9.89 -4.23 -0.97
N TYR A 69 -10.48 -5.38 -1.25
CA TYR A 69 -11.91 -5.51 -1.46
C TYR A 69 -12.56 -6.33 -0.35
N ARG A 70 -13.72 -5.91 0.10
CA ARG A 70 -14.63 -6.79 0.82
C ARG A 70 -15.30 -7.71 -0.17
N VAL A 71 -15.33 -8.99 0.14
CA VAL A 71 -15.85 -10.01 -0.74
C VAL A 71 -16.77 -10.97 0.00
N GLU A 72 -17.69 -11.56 -0.76
CA GLU A 72 -18.54 -12.67 -0.34
C GLU A 72 -18.24 -13.87 -1.23
N PRO A 73 -17.89 -15.04 -0.64
CA PRO A 73 -17.74 -16.25 -1.43
C PRO A 73 -19.10 -16.72 -1.98
N SER A 74 -19.14 -17.11 -3.25
CA SER A 74 -20.34 -17.62 -3.90
C SER A 74 -20.58 -19.10 -3.60
N GLY A 75 -19.62 -19.78 -2.99
CA GLY A 75 -19.68 -21.19 -2.63
C GLY A 75 -18.82 -21.53 -1.42
N PRO A 76 -18.55 -22.81 -1.18
CA PRO A 76 -17.76 -23.27 -0.05
C PRO A 76 -16.35 -22.71 -0.03
N ILE A 77 -15.84 -22.40 1.17
CA ILE A 77 -14.47 -22.04 1.41
C ILE A 77 -13.76 -23.12 2.21
N GLU A 78 -12.47 -23.29 1.98
CA GLU A 78 -11.61 -24.19 2.74
C GLU A 78 -10.34 -23.43 3.18
N ASP A 79 -9.71 -23.89 4.26
CA ASP A 79 -8.44 -23.31 4.71
C ASP A 79 -7.39 -23.41 3.60
N ASP A 80 -6.59 -22.35 3.42
CA ASP A 80 -5.47 -22.36 2.49
C ASP A 80 -4.29 -23.16 3.09
N PRO A 81 -3.95 -24.35 2.55
CA PRO A 81 -2.92 -25.21 3.12
C PRO A 81 -1.51 -24.65 2.96
N ASP A 82 -1.30 -23.70 2.05
CA ASP A 82 0.01 -23.15 1.75
C ASP A 82 0.39 -22.02 2.73
N LEU A 83 -0.61 -21.31 3.26
CA LEU A 83 -0.41 -20.20 4.20
C LEU A 83 -0.84 -20.56 5.64
N ALA A 84 -1.73 -21.52 5.81
CA ALA A 84 -2.11 -22.03 7.13
C ALA A 84 -0.91 -22.73 7.79
N ASN A 85 -0.21 -22.03 8.71
CA ASN A 85 0.82 -22.55 9.61
C ASN A 85 2.27 -22.69 9.12
N LYS A 86 2.67 -22.28 7.90
CA LYS A 86 4.03 -22.59 7.42
C LYS A 86 4.98 -21.43 7.21
N LYS A 87 4.55 -20.22 6.98
CA LYS A 87 5.42 -19.16 6.49
C LYS A 87 5.42 -17.85 7.28
N TYR A 88 4.39 -17.61 8.09
CA TYR A 88 4.26 -16.35 8.83
C TYR A 88 3.81 -16.62 10.27
N PRO A 89 4.54 -16.13 11.28
CA PRO A 89 4.10 -16.22 12.67
C PRO A 89 3.00 -15.20 12.92
N GLY A 90 1.74 -15.64 12.84
CA GLY A 90 0.59 -14.80 13.13
C GLY A 90 -0.73 -15.47 12.72
N PRO A 91 -1.87 -15.03 13.24
CA PRO A 91 -3.18 -15.62 12.94
C PRO A 91 -3.70 -15.14 11.57
N MET A 92 -2.93 -15.32 10.50
CA MET A 92 -3.42 -15.07 9.16
C MET A 92 -4.39 -16.19 8.78
N LYS A 93 -5.68 -15.91 8.89
CA LYS A 93 -6.72 -16.81 8.41
C LYS A 93 -6.89 -16.60 6.92
N SER A 94 -6.19 -17.38 6.11
CA SER A 94 -6.32 -17.44 4.67
C SER A 94 -7.18 -18.63 4.27
N TYR A 95 -8.05 -18.39 3.31
CA TYR A 95 -8.98 -19.36 2.77
C TYR A 95 -8.91 -19.35 1.25
N ARG A 96 -9.44 -20.41 0.64
CA ARG A 96 -9.59 -20.50 -0.82
C ARG A 96 -10.97 -21.06 -1.19
N SER A 97 -11.45 -20.71 -2.37
CA SER A 97 -12.70 -21.21 -2.93
C SER A 97 -12.49 -21.66 -4.38
N ARG A 98 -13.30 -22.64 -4.80
CA ARG A 98 -13.40 -23.04 -6.23
C ARG A 98 -14.47 -22.22 -6.97
N ASP A 99 -15.31 -21.55 -6.22
CA ASP A 99 -16.37 -20.70 -6.73
C ASP A 99 -15.93 -19.23 -6.67
N PRO A 100 -16.49 -18.36 -7.51
CA PRO A 100 -16.11 -16.94 -7.54
C PRO A 100 -16.35 -16.23 -6.21
N LEU A 101 -15.62 -15.14 -6.00
CA LEU A 101 -15.88 -14.17 -4.95
C LEU A 101 -16.66 -12.99 -5.55
N ARG A 102 -17.72 -12.57 -4.89
CA ARG A 102 -18.45 -11.35 -5.24
C ARG A 102 -17.87 -10.16 -4.49
N VAL A 103 -17.46 -9.13 -5.22
CA VAL A 103 -17.03 -7.86 -4.62
C VAL A 103 -18.25 -7.15 -4.03
N THR A 104 -18.17 -6.77 -2.76
CA THR A 104 -19.22 -5.98 -2.08
C THR A 104 -18.81 -4.52 -1.89
N GLY A 105 -17.53 -4.22 -1.98
CA GLY A 105 -17.00 -2.86 -1.95
C GLY A 105 -15.50 -2.83 -1.74
N GLU A 106 -14.87 -1.71 -2.08
CA GLU A 106 -13.47 -1.45 -1.74
C GLU A 106 -13.36 -1.07 -0.26
N CYS A 107 -12.29 -1.52 0.39
CA CYS A 107 -12.00 -1.20 1.77
C CYS A 107 -11.23 0.12 1.85
N THR A 108 -11.95 1.14 2.22
CA THR A 108 -11.40 2.48 2.51
C THR A 108 -11.94 2.95 3.86
N ASP A 109 -11.36 4.02 4.38
CA ASP A 109 -11.98 4.74 5.49
C ASP A 109 -13.26 5.47 5.03
N PRO A 110 -14.03 6.08 5.93
CA PRO A 110 -15.25 6.83 5.56
C PRO A 110 -15.01 8.00 4.60
N GLN A 111 -13.77 8.48 4.47
CA GLN A 111 -13.34 9.54 3.58
C GLN A 111 -12.83 9.02 2.23
N GLY A 112 -12.77 7.69 2.05
CA GLY A 112 -12.29 7.03 0.84
C GLY A 112 -10.77 6.84 0.77
N HIS A 113 -10.05 7.05 1.88
CA HIS A 113 -8.62 6.83 1.93
C HIS A 113 -8.27 5.34 2.14
N PRO A 114 -7.06 4.89 1.75
CA PRO A 114 -6.57 3.56 2.08
C PRO A 114 -6.60 3.26 3.58
N LEU A 115 -6.86 2.01 3.95
CA LEU A 115 -6.83 1.58 5.36
C LEU A 115 -5.40 1.46 5.91
N ARG A 116 -4.39 1.49 5.07
CA ARG A 116 -2.98 1.39 5.44
C ARG A 116 -2.18 2.45 4.73
N PHE A 117 -1.29 3.08 5.47
CA PHE A 117 -0.36 4.06 4.92
C PHE A 117 1.09 3.68 5.19
N TYR A 118 1.93 4.10 4.26
CA TYR A 118 3.37 3.91 4.28
C TYR A 118 4.10 5.26 4.22
N HIS A 119 5.31 5.27 4.77
CA HIS A 119 6.26 6.37 4.63
C HIS A 119 7.66 5.83 4.33
N GLY A 120 8.25 6.29 3.23
CA GLY A 120 9.61 5.94 2.84
C GLY A 120 10.62 6.97 3.29
N THR A 121 11.69 6.56 3.98
CA THR A 121 12.73 7.45 4.52
C THR A 121 14.05 6.69 4.71
N LYS A 122 15.14 7.39 5.04
CA LYS A 122 16.40 6.80 5.52
C LYS A 122 16.58 6.91 7.04
N ALA A 123 15.67 7.58 7.73
CA ALA A 123 15.73 7.67 9.19
C ALA A 123 15.50 6.30 9.84
N ASP A 124 16.24 6.02 10.92
CA ASP A 124 16.06 4.82 11.74
C ASP A 124 15.03 5.10 12.84
N LEU A 125 13.79 4.71 12.59
CA LEU A 125 12.65 4.98 13.45
C LEU A 125 12.12 3.67 14.08
N LYS A 126 11.41 3.82 15.18
CA LYS A 126 10.80 2.69 15.91
C LYS A 126 9.30 2.89 16.06
N PRO A 127 8.54 1.81 16.27
CA PRO A 127 7.12 1.92 16.59
C PRO A 127 6.90 2.88 17.75
N GLY A 128 5.99 3.84 17.54
CA GLY A 128 5.70 4.94 18.46
C GLY A 128 6.39 6.25 18.13
N ASP A 129 7.46 6.25 17.33
CA ASP A 129 8.15 7.49 16.95
C ASP A 129 7.25 8.37 16.06
N PRO A 130 7.27 9.71 16.26
CA PRO A 130 6.58 10.63 15.39
C PRO A 130 7.44 11.03 14.19
N ILE A 131 6.87 11.03 13.00
CA ILE A 131 7.44 11.68 11.82
C ILE A 131 6.78 13.04 11.68
N LYS A 132 7.53 14.09 11.94
CA LYS A 132 7.01 15.45 12.00
C LYS A 132 7.19 16.16 10.64
N PRO A 133 6.31 17.13 10.31
CA PRO A 133 6.60 18.14 9.30
C PRO A 133 7.90 18.91 9.66
N GLY A 134 8.50 19.57 8.70
CA GLY A 134 9.68 20.41 8.95
C GLY A 134 11.00 19.78 8.52
N HIS A 135 10.94 18.74 7.70
CA HIS A 135 12.13 18.17 7.05
C HIS A 135 12.22 18.64 5.60
N SER A 136 13.45 18.66 5.07
CA SER A 136 13.67 18.96 3.65
C SER A 136 12.96 17.91 2.77
N PRO A 137 12.29 18.32 1.69
CA PRO A 137 11.66 17.40 0.78
C PRO A 137 12.70 16.51 0.09
N ASN A 138 12.30 15.32 -0.35
CA ASN A 138 13.17 14.44 -1.13
C ASN A 138 13.52 15.01 -2.52
N PHE A 139 12.81 16.07 -2.93
CA PHE A 139 12.95 16.73 -4.23
C PHE A 139 12.95 18.23 -4.05
N GLY A 140 13.76 18.95 -4.83
CA GLY A 140 13.85 20.41 -4.80
C GLY A 140 15.06 20.93 -4.04
N GLU A 141 15.02 22.21 -3.68
CA GLU A 141 16.10 22.82 -2.90
C GLU A 141 16.23 22.18 -1.52
N GLN A 142 17.44 21.75 -1.18
CA GLN A 142 17.74 21.07 0.09
C GLN A 142 17.54 21.95 1.33
N ASP A 143 17.51 23.27 1.15
CA ASP A 143 17.31 24.24 2.24
C ASP A 143 15.85 24.62 2.48
N ARG A 144 14.91 24.08 1.67
CA ARG A 144 13.49 24.33 1.85
C ARG A 144 12.92 23.37 2.91
N VAL A 145 12.31 23.95 3.92
CA VAL A 145 11.60 23.19 4.97
C VAL A 145 10.14 23.10 4.57
N THR A 146 9.63 21.87 4.38
CA THR A 146 8.21 21.67 4.08
C THR A 146 7.35 21.72 5.34
N ASN A 147 6.18 22.36 5.23
CA ASN A 147 5.17 22.41 6.29
C ASN A 147 4.35 21.12 6.41
N TYR A 148 4.68 20.11 5.60
CA TYR A 148 3.94 18.86 5.51
C TYR A 148 4.85 17.65 5.73
N VAL A 149 4.22 16.57 6.17
CA VAL A 149 4.76 15.22 6.13
C VAL A 149 3.94 14.41 5.13
N TYR A 150 4.61 13.53 4.38
CA TYR A 150 4.01 12.80 3.27
C TYR A 150 3.82 11.33 3.61
N LEU A 151 2.74 10.75 3.11
CA LEU A 151 2.39 9.35 3.29
C LEU A 151 1.70 8.84 2.02
N THR A 152 1.73 7.53 1.82
CA THR A 152 1.11 6.91 0.65
C THR A 152 0.37 5.63 1.03
N GLY A 153 -0.68 5.29 0.29
CA GLY A 153 -1.40 4.02 0.41
C GLY A 153 -0.78 2.89 -0.40
N THR A 154 0.36 3.09 -1.11
CA THR A 154 1.01 2.07 -1.92
C THR A 154 2.45 1.82 -1.49
N LEU A 155 2.86 0.55 -1.48
CA LEU A 155 4.24 0.18 -1.16
C LEU A 155 5.22 0.70 -2.23
N ASP A 156 4.83 0.67 -3.50
CA ASP A 156 5.64 1.18 -4.62
C ASP A 156 6.02 2.66 -4.45
N ALA A 157 5.05 3.52 -4.17
CA ALA A 157 5.33 4.94 -3.92
C ALA A 157 6.18 5.16 -2.66
N ALA A 158 5.98 4.34 -1.61
CA ALA A 158 6.85 4.37 -0.42
C ALA A 158 8.27 3.89 -0.72
N THR A 159 8.44 2.92 -1.63
CA THR A 159 9.75 2.45 -2.11
C THR A 159 10.50 3.59 -2.79
N TRP A 160 9.86 4.31 -3.72
CA TRP A 160 10.44 5.52 -4.30
C TRP A 160 10.81 6.54 -3.23
N GLY A 161 9.94 6.76 -2.24
CA GLY A 161 10.23 7.66 -1.11
C GLY A 161 11.48 7.24 -0.33
N ALA A 162 11.65 5.95 -0.07
CA ALA A 162 12.79 5.41 0.67
C ALA A 162 14.12 5.50 -0.12
N GLU A 163 14.07 5.21 -1.43
CA GLU A 163 15.25 5.20 -2.30
C GLU A 163 15.74 6.60 -2.65
N LEU A 164 14.81 7.56 -2.75
CA LEU A 164 15.10 8.94 -3.11
C LEU A 164 15.29 9.85 -1.89
N ALA A 165 15.05 9.34 -0.68
CA ALA A 165 15.23 10.10 0.56
C ALA A 165 16.64 10.63 0.70
N LEU A 166 16.77 11.86 1.21
CA LEU A 166 18.03 12.48 1.54
C LEU A 166 18.65 11.82 2.79
N GLY A 167 19.97 11.91 2.91
CA GLY A 167 20.73 11.39 4.04
C GLY A 167 21.51 10.12 3.73
N GLU A 168 22.28 9.67 4.71
CA GLU A 168 23.09 8.47 4.64
C GLU A 168 22.32 7.22 5.12
N GLY A 169 22.72 6.04 4.65
CA GLY A 169 22.15 4.77 5.04
C GLY A 169 21.17 4.20 4.01
N ARG A 170 20.61 3.04 4.37
CA ARG A 170 19.64 2.35 3.52
C ARG A 170 18.26 3.01 3.61
N GLY A 171 17.51 2.94 2.52
CA GLY A 171 16.09 3.26 2.56
C GLY A 171 15.33 2.33 3.49
N ARG A 172 14.31 2.85 4.14
CA ARG A 172 13.41 2.14 5.05
C ARG A 172 11.98 2.53 4.73
N ILE A 173 11.06 1.60 4.89
CA ILE A 173 9.63 1.85 4.72
C ILE A 173 8.94 1.54 6.03
N TYR A 174 8.16 2.48 6.51
CA TYR A 174 7.38 2.35 7.74
C TYR A 174 5.90 2.31 7.45
N LEU A 175 5.19 1.47 8.18
CA LEU A 175 3.75 1.58 8.38
C LEU A 175 3.50 2.77 9.29
N VAL A 176 2.57 3.64 8.90
CA VAL A 176 2.29 4.87 9.62
C VAL A 176 0.79 5.12 9.78
N GLU A 177 0.45 5.82 10.85
CA GLU A 177 -0.90 6.34 11.09
C GLU A 177 -0.84 7.86 11.13
N PRO A 178 -1.66 8.59 10.35
CA PRO A 178 -1.78 10.03 10.49
C PRO A 178 -2.43 10.37 11.84
N THR A 179 -1.90 11.39 12.52
CA THR A 179 -2.47 11.88 13.79
C THR A 179 -3.46 13.01 13.60
N GLY A 180 -3.65 13.49 12.38
CA GLY A 180 -4.59 14.53 12.00
C GLY A 180 -5.07 14.38 10.56
N PRO A 181 -5.77 15.40 10.04
CA PRO A 181 -6.30 15.38 8.69
C PRO A 181 -5.22 15.16 7.63
N ILE A 182 -5.56 14.38 6.60
CA ILE A 182 -4.74 14.21 5.40
C ILE A 182 -5.45 14.82 4.20
N MET A 183 -4.66 15.22 3.21
CA MET A 183 -5.15 15.73 1.93
C MET A 183 -4.31 15.14 0.80
N ASP A 184 -4.86 15.08 -0.39
CA ASP A 184 -4.12 14.64 -1.57
C ASP A 184 -2.84 15.43 -1.74
N ASP A 185 -1.75 14.76 -2.13
CA ASP A 185 -0.51 15.43 -2.49
C ASP A 185 -0.66 16.08 -3.88
N PRO A 186 -0.68 17.43 -3.97
CA PRO A 186 -0.90 18.11 -5.25
C PRO A 186 0.29 17.96 -6.20
N ASN A 187 1.45 17.51 -5.70
CA ASN A 187 2.61 17.26 -6.53
C ASN A 187 2.48 15.96 -7.35
N LEU A 188 1.58 15.08 -6.96
CA LEU A 188 1.34 13.79 -7.62
C LEU A 188 -0.08 13.63 -8.16
N THR A 189 -1.07 14.23 -7.48
CA THR A 189 -2.48 14.15 -7.87
C THR A 189 -2.72 14.93 -9.17
N ASP A 190 -3.42 14.33 -10.12
CA ASP A 190 -3.77 14.90 -11.43
C ASP A 190 -2.62 15.37 -12.33
N LYS A 191 -1.36 15.11 -11.97
CA LYS A 191 -0.19 15.58 -12.74
C LYS A 191 0.07 14.75 -14.00
N LYS A 192 0.08 13.43 -13.89
CA LYS A 192 0.33 12.51 -15.02
C LYS A 192 -0.91 11.73 -15.42
N TYR A 193 -1.72 11.39 -14.45
CA TYR A 193 -2.98 10.67 -14.62
C TYR A 193 -4.07 11.34 -13.80
N PRO A 194 -5.36 11.27 -14.23
CA PRO A 194 -6.47 11.80 -13.44
C PRO A 194 -6.56 11.15 -12.06
N GLY A 195 -6.87 11.93 -11.04
CA GLY A 195 -7.00 11.48 -9.65
C GLY A 195 -5.66 11.29 -8.94
N ASN A 196 -5.65 10.48 -7.89
CA ASN A 196 -4.48 10.15 -7.08
C ASN A 196 -4.10 8.66 -7.25
N PRO A 197 -3.50 8.25 -8.38
CA PRO A 197 -3.21 6.84 -8.67
C PRO A 197 -2.15 6.25 -7.75
N THR A 198 -1.25 7.07 -7.21
CA THR A 198 -0.21 6.65 -6.24
C THR A 198 -0.73 6.62 -4.82
N LYS A 199 -1.98 7.03 -4.58
CA LYS A 199 -2.56 7.17 -3.24
C LYS A 199 -1.62 7.96 -2.31
N SER A 200 -1.06 9.06 -2.82
CA SER A 200 -0.14 9.94 -2.09
C SER A 200 -0.89 11.08 -1.43
N TYR A 201 -0.57 11.28 -0.17
CA TYR A 201 -1.22 12.27 0.70
C TYR A 201 -0.17 13.06 1.47
N ARG A 202 -0.60 14.20 2.01
CA ARG A 202 0.20 15.01 2.93
C ARG A 202 -0.61 15.43 4.17
N SER A 203 0.08 15.66 5.29
CA SER A 203 -0.52 16.14 6.54
C SER A 203 0.33 17.25 7.15
N ARG A 204 -0.31 18.18 7.83
CA ARG A 204 0.38 19.18 8.69
C ARG A 204 0.67 18.65 10.09
N GLU A 205 -0.01 17.58 10.45
CA GLU A 205 0.18 16.89 11.73
C GLU A 205 1.16 15.73 11.57
N PRO A 206 1.85 15.33 12.63
CA PRO A 206 2.78 14.20 12.58
C PRO A 206 2.13 12.90 12.12
N LEU A 207 2.94 11.99 11.58
CA LEU A 207 2.59 10.59 11.44
C LEU A 207 3.16 9.81 12.64
N ARG A 208 2.46 8.79 13.08
CA ARG A 208 2.96 7.84 14.08
C ARG A 208 3.44 6.57 13.38
N VAL A 209 4.68 6.17 13.63
CA VAL A 209 5.20 4.89 13.16
C VAL A 209 4.51 3.75 13.92
N THR A 210 3.99 2.76 13.20
CA THR A 210 3.36 1.57 13.79
C THR A 210 4.18 0.30 13.57
N GLY A 211 5.04 0.29 12.55
CA GLY A 211 5.93 -0.83 12.24
C GLY A 211 6.88 -0.51 11.10
N GLU A 212 7.86 -1.36 10.86
CA GLU A 212 8.76 -1.31 9.69
C GLU A 212 8.39 -2.45 8.73
N VAL A 213 8.39 -2.18 7.44
CA VAL A 213 8.24 -3.18 6.38
C VAL A 213 9.60 -3.81 6.12
N ALA A 214 9.78 -5.07 6.50
CA ALA A 214 11.09 -5.74 6.47
C ALA A 214 11.52 -6.20 5.07
N ASP A 215 10.60 -6.78 4.31
CA ASP A 215 10.90 -7.53 3.08
C ASP A 215 10.38 -6.82 1.81
N TRP A 216 10.71 -5.53 1.67
CA TRP A 216 10.41 -4.81 0.42
C TRP A 216 11.57 -4.92 -0.56
N GLN A 217 11.24 -4.91 -1.85
CA GLN A 217 12.23 -4.92 -2.94
C GLN A 217 12.34 -3.52 -3.54
N GLY A 218 13.58 -3.07 -3.70
CA GLY A 218 13.89 -1.82 -4.39
C GLY A 218 13.69 -1.94 -5.90
N HIS A 219 13.61 -0.79 -6.55
CA HIS A 219 13.56 -0.72 -8.00
C HIS A 219 14.90 -1.13 -8.62
N SER A 220 14.88 -1.50 -9.90
CA SER A 220 16.14 -1.81 -10.59
C SER A 220 17.06 -0.59 -10.64
N PRO A 221 18.38 -0.78 -10.70
CA PRO A 221 19.32 0.33 -10.83
C PRO A 221 19.03 1.23 -12.02
N GLU A 222 18.54 0.64 -13.11
CA GLU A 222 18.17 1.36 -14.34
C GLU A 222 16.92 2.23 -14.10
N ALA A 223 15.90 1.70 -13.43
CA ALA A 223 14.68 2.44 -13.09
C ALA A 223 14.99 3.59 -12.12
N LEU A 224 15.80 3.33 -11.11
CA LEU A 224 16.23 4.35 -10.15
C LEU A 224 17.04 5.47 -10.82
N LYS A 225 17.96 5.12 -11.73
CA LYS A 225 18.71 6.10 -12.51
C LYS A 225 17.77 6.94 -13.39
N ALA A 226 16.88 6.29 -14.13
CA ALA A 226 15.92 6.99 -14.99
C ALA A 226 15.01 7.94 -14.22
N MET A 227 14.59 7.57 -13.00
CA MET A 227 13.80 8.42 -12.13
C MET A 227 14.60 9.64 -11.68
N LYS A 228 15.85 9.47 -11.23
CA LYS A 228 16.74 10.58 -10.82
C LYS A 228 17.00 11.55 -11.97
N ASP A 229 17.36 11.03 -13.15
CA ASP A 229 17.58 11.83 -14.36
C ASP A 229 16.32 12.64 -14.72
N ASN A 230 15.13 12.04 -14.58
CA ASN A 230 13.85 12.72 -14.84
C ASN A 230 13.56 13.83 -13.83
N ILE A 231 13.82 13.61 -12.54
CA ILE A 231 13.68 14.61 -11.49
C ILE A 231 14.60 15.79 -11.74
N GLU A 232 15.88 15.54 -12.00
CA GLU A 232 16.86 16.59 -12.32
C GLU A 232 16.43 17.43 -13.53
N ARG A 233 15.93 16.76 -14.58
CA ARG A 233 15.40 17.44 -15.76
C ARG A 233 14.19 18.32 -15.45
N LEU A 234 13.25 17.82 -14.63
CA LEU A 234 12.05 18.58 -14.25
C LEU A 234 12.39 19.79 -13.40
N LEU A 235 13.26 19.64 -12.42
CA LEU A 235 13.75 20.76 -11.58
C LEU A 235 14.48 21.80 -12.41
N GLY A 236 15.30 21.38 -13.38
CA GLY A 236 15.98 22.29 -14.29
C GLY A 236 15.06 23.05 -15.28
N GLN A 237 13.87 22.50 -15.57
CA GLN A 237 12.90 23.11 -16.50
C GLN A 237 11.88 24.03 -15.80
N LEU A 238 11.47 23.70 -14.59
CA LEU A 238 10.36 24.33 -13.90
C LEU A 238 10.80 25.32 -12.80
N GLY A 239 12.09 25.29 -12.40
CA GLY A 239 12.56 26.07 -11.28
C GLY A 239 11.83 25.74 -9.97
N ASP A 240 11.86 26.64 -9.00
CA ASP A 240 11.28 26.43 -7.66
C ASP A 240 9.74 26.41 -7.63
N GLU A 241 9.08 26.81 -8.69
CA GLU A 241 7.61 26.79 -8.80
C GLU A 241 7.04 25.37 -9.03
N ALA A 242 7.91 24.35 -9.18
CA ALA A 242 7.47 22.98 -9.50
C ALA A 242 6.84 22.21 -8.34
N ILE A 243 7.00 22.69 -7.10
CA ILE A 243 6.56 21.99 -5.89
C ILE A 243 5.62 22.89 -5.08
N ASP A 244 4.37 22.45 -4.99
CA ASP A 244 3.34 23.08 -4.14
C ASP A 244 3.52 22.63 -2.68
N ASP A 245 3.84 23.59 -1.82
CA ASP A 245 3.92 23.42 -0.37
C ASP A 245 2.69 23.99 0.33
#